data_637209ec6652a9983439732d14062316
#
_entry.id   637209ec6652a9983439732d14062316
#
_cell.length_a   1.000
_cell.length_b   1.000
_cell.length_c   1.000
_cell.angle_alpha   90.00
_cell.angle_beta   90.00
_cell.angle_gamma   90.00
#
_symmetry.space_group_name_H-M   'P 1'
#
loop_
_entity.id
_entity.type
_entity.pdbx_description
1 polymer ?
#
loop_
_entity_poly.entity_id
_entity_poly.type
_entity_poly.pdbx_seq_one_letter_code
_entity_poly.pdbx_strand_id
1 'polypeptide(L)'
;MMRIRLAFGEELEKLTDMKERESMLNRSIERIARHQEINVVVFADLSMYENDLVAFGGDIVRGYPYGISIGIVLPKDIVDGLRDRNNPNNASLYHFHAYEVINSRLDLATSLISSFLHRRGYRALPIPAAERTDTEKAIPTVSHKMVAHIAGLGWIGKNCLLITPEYGPRIRLSSILTNAPLLATNNLLEQRCNTCRACVEICPATAIKGKNYQFGESREERFDFKKCQSYFEELKKDTSKKSVCGMCLYICPYGKDRDMKHP
;
A
#
# COMPACT_ATOMS: atom_id res chain seq x y z
N MET A 1 -8.71 24.98 44.27
CA MET A 1 -7.43 24.48 43.71
C MET A 1 -7.29 22.94 43.78
N MET A 2 -7.68 22.27 44.87
CA MET A 2 -7.50 20.81 45.03
C MET A 2 -8.36 19.98 44.07
N ARG A 3 -9.64 20.35 43.78
CA ARG A 3 -10.53 19.65 42.80
C ARG A 3 -10.04 19.69 41.35
N ILE A 4 -9.37 20.76 40.91
CA ILE A 4 -8.82 20.91 39.57
C ILE A 4 -7.59 20.01 39.36
N ARG A 5 -6.75 19.85 40.43
CA ARG A 5 -5.59 18.93 40.36
C ARG A 5 -5.98 17.45 40.32
N LEU A 6 -7.04 17.05 41.01
CA LEU A 6 -7.56 15.70 40.98
C LEU A 6 -8.17 15.35 39.61
N ALA A 7 -8.98 16.22 39.02
CA ALA A 7 -9.52 16.04 37.66
C ALA A 7 -8.45 15.94 36.59
N PHE A 8 -7.38 16.74 36.68
CA PHE A 8 -6.24 16.67 35.76
C PHE A 8 -5.44 15.37 35.92
N GLY A 9 -5.32 14.85 37.14
CA GLY A 9 -4.66 13.54 37.41
C GLY A 9 -5.42 12.38 36.82
N GLU A 10 -6.74 12.32 37.03
CA GLU A 10 -7.61 11.28 36.47
C GLU A 10 -7.66 11.31 34.93
N GLU A 11 -7.60 12.49 34.32
CA GLU A 11 -7.60 12.67 32.88
C GLU A 11 -6.25 12.21 32.27
N LEU A 12 -5.15 12.50 32.96
CA LEU A 12 -3.81 12.05 32.55
C LEU A 12 -3.67 10.51 32.66
N GLU A 13 -4.23 9.93 33.71
CA GLU A 13 -4.22 8.46 33.92
C GLU A 13 -5.05 7.73 32.85
N LYS A 14 -6.23 8.28 32.49
CA LYS A 14 -7.07 7.77 31.39
C LYS A 14 -6.37 7.87 30.03
N LEU A 15 -5.67 8.98 29.76
CA LEU A 15 -4.90 9.16 28.53
C LEU A 15 -3.72 8.19 28.42
N THR A 16 -3.08 7.88 29.54
CA THR A 16 -2.00 6.91 29.62
C THR A 16 -2.51 5.49 29.34
N ASP A 17 -3.61 5.09 29.98
CA ASP A 17 -4.27 3.78 29.77
C ASP A 17 -4.75 3.61 28.31
N MET A 18 -5.29 4.67 27.70
CA MET A 18 -5.66 4.65 26.27
C MET A 18 -4.46 4.38 25.37
N LYS A 19 -3.38 5.12 25.53
CA LYS A 19 -2.15 4.95 24.73
C LYS A 19 -1.52 3.58 24.92
N GLU A 20 -1.58 3.02 26.12
CA GLU A 20 -1.11 1.68 26.39
C GLU A 20 -1.96 0.64 25.65
N ARG A 21 -3.29 0.78 25.65
CA ARG A 21 -4.21 -0.10 24.92
C ARG A 21 -3.97 -0.04 23.42
N GLU A 22 -3.84 1.15 22.85
CA GLU A 22 -3.51 1.38 21.43
C GLU A 22 -2.19 0.69 21.07
N SER A 23 -1.15 0.89 21.87
CA SER A 23 0.15 0.27 21.69
C SER A 23 0.10 -1.26 21.80
N MET A 24 -0.70 -1.81 22.72
CA MET A 24 -0.91 -3.26 22.84
C MET A 24 -1.62 -3.84 21.61
N LEU A 25 -2.58 -3.11 21.06
CA LEU A 25 -3.30 -3.53 19.86
C LEU A 25 -2.36 -3.58 18.65
N ASN A 26 -1.58 -2.52 18.44
CA ASN A 26 -0.57 -2.46 17.37
C ASN A 26 0.42 -3.63 17.48
N ARG A 27 1.01 -3.87 18.66
CA ARG A 27 1.93 -5.00 18.88
C ARG A 27 1.30 -6.37 18.61
N SER A 28 0.01 -6.52 18.91
CA SER A 28 -0.70 -7.78 18.62
C SER A 28 -0.91 -7.99 17.13
N ILE A 29 -1.24 -6.94 16.40
CA ILE A 29 -1.38 -6.94 14.95
C ILE A 29 -0.03 -7.23 14.28
N GLU A 30 1.02 -6.55 14.71
CA GLU A 30 2.39 -6.76 14.22
C GLU A 30 2.86 -8.21 14.46
N ARG A 31 2.51 -8.80 15.62
CA ARG A 31 2.83 -10.19 15.90
C ARG A 31 2.11 -11.15 14.96
N ILE A 32 0.81 -10.93 14.68
CA ILE A 32 0.06 -11.73 13.71
C ILE A 32 0.72 -11.62 12.33
N ALA A 33 1.03 -10.42 11.89
CA ALA A 33 1.66 -10.16 10.60
C ALA A 33 3.04 -10.83 10.50
N ARG A 34 3.86 -10.76 11.55
CA ARG A 34 5.17 -11.41 11.63
C ARG A 34 5.07 -12.92 11.51
N HIS A 35 4.08 -13.58 12.15
CA HIS A 35 3.83 -15.01 11.99
C HIS A 35 3.41 -15.41 10.57
N GLN A 36 2.96 -14.45 9.75
CA GLN A 36 2.64 -14.63 8.34
C GLN A 36 3.78 -14.16 7.41
N GLU A 37 4.96 -13.88 7.98
CA GLU A 37 6.13 -13.37 7.22
C GLU A 37 5.78 -12.12 6.39
N ILE A 38 4.99 -11.21 6.98
CA ILE A 38 4.72 -9.89 6.41
C ILE A 38 5.89 -8.97 6.74
N ASN A 39 6.46 -8.33 5.72
CA ASN A 39 7.66 -7.50 5.88
C ASN A 39 7.37 -6.13 6.50
N VAL A 40 6.19 -5.58 6.26
CA VAL A 40 5.84 -4.23 6.68
C VAL A 40 4.42 -4.19 7.24
N VAL A 41 4.27 -3.52 8.38
CA VAL A 41 2.97 -3.15 8.98
C VAL A 41 3.06 -1.70 9.42
N VAL A 42 2.11 -0.87 8.98
CA VAL A 42 2.01 0.53 9.38
C VAL A 42 0.55 0.91 9.63
N PHE A 43 0.34 1.92 10.46
CA PHE A 43 -0.97 2.35 10.94
C PHE A 43 -1.21 3.81 10.55
N ALA A 44 -2.38 4.08 9.96
CA ALA A 44 -2.82 5.40 9.54
C ALA A 44 -4.03 5.86 10.35
N ASP A 45 -4.04 7.10 10.77
CA ASP A 45 -5.26 7.81 11.15
C ASP A 45 -5.88 8.40 9.88
N LEU A 46 -7.07 7.92 9.53
CA LEU A 46 -7.80 8.28 8.33
C LEU A 46 -8.94 9.27 8.61
N SER A 47 -9.11 9.73 9.85
CA SER A 47 -10.23 10.58 10.27
C SER A 47 -10.36 11.84 9.42
N MET A 48 -9.24 12.47 9.07
CA MET A 48 -9.24 13.67 8.21
C MET A 48 -9.52 13.37 6.72
N TYR A 49 -9.46 12.11 6.31
CA TYR A 49 -9.57 11.64 4.91
C TYR A 49 -10.89 10.91 4.64
N GLU A 50 -11.80 10.85 5.60
CA GLU A 50 -13.05 10.08 5.48
C GLU A 50 -13.87 10.48 4.25
N ASN A 51 -14.01 11.80 4.00
CA ASN A 51 -14.76 12.29 2.84
C ASN A 51 -14.12 11.86 1.51
N ASP A 52 -12.80 11.89 1.43
CA ASP A 52 -12.08 11.45 0.24
C ASP A 52 -12.21 9.94 0.03
N LEU A 53 -12.14 9.16 1.12
CA LEU A 53 -12.34 7.72 1.08
C LEU A 53 -13.77 7.36 0.65
N VAL A 54 -14.78 8.03 1.19
CA VAL A 54 -16.19 7.81 0.83
C VAL A 54 -16.48 8.24 -0.61
N ALA A 55 -15.92 9.35 -1.06
CA ALA A 55 -16.04 9.79 -2.46
C ALA A 55 -15.44 8.77 -3.44
N PHE A 56 -14.42 8.04 -3.02
CA PHE A 56 -13.74 7.04 -3.82
C PHE A 56 -14.36 5.64 -3.70
N GLY A 57 -14.63 5.17 -2.48
CA GLY A 57 -15.06 3.80 -2.16
C GLY A 57 -16.55 3.64 -1.83
N GLY A 58 -17.30 4.74 -1.77
CA GLY A 58 -18.71 4.73 -1.36
C GLY A 58 -18.91 4.58 0.14
N ASP A 59 -20.17 4.41 0.55
CA ASP A 59 -20.56 4.38 1.97
C ASP A 59 -20.00 3.16 2.75
N ILE A 60 -19.57 2.11 2.05
CA ILE A 60 -18.99 0.92 2.70
C ILE A 60 -17.74 1.23 3.53
N VAL A 61 -17.02 2.32 3.20
CA VAL A 61 -15.80 2.73 3.91
C VAL A 61 -16.06 3.75 5.01
N ARG A 62 -17.31 4.14 5.25
CA ARG A 62 -17.68 5.12 6.26
C ARG A 62 -17.55 4.58 7.68
N GLY A 63 -17.03 5.42 8.59
CA GLY A 63 -16.92 5.10 10.01
C GLY A 63 -15.74 4.17 10.34
N TYR A 64 -14.68 4.23 9.54
CA TYR A 64 -13.41 3.56 9.79
C TYR A 64 -12.28 4.60 9.93
N PRO A 65 -12.07 5.14 11.13
CA PRO A 65 -11.09 6.21 11.36
C PRO A 65 -9.63 5.76 11.22
N TYR A 66 -9.37 4.45 11.21
CA TYR A 66 -8.01 3.93 11.11
C TYR A 66 -7.83 2.98 9.93
N GLY A 67 -6.62 3.00 9.39
CA GLY A 67 -6.16 2.08 8.37
C GLY A 67 -4.92 1.30 8.81
N ILE A 68 -4.88 0.02 8.51
CA ILE A 68 -3.69 -0.83 8.66
C ILE A 68 -3.22 -1.13 7.24
N SER A 69 -1.99 -0.75 6.90
CA SER A 69 -1.37 -1.17 5.66
C SER A 69 -0.33 -2.24 5.95
N ILE A 70 -0.43 -3.35 5.23
CA ILE A 70 0.56 -4.44 5.28
C ILE A 70 1.23 -4.60 3.93
N GLY A 71 2.50 -5.04 3.94
CA GLY A 71 3.26 -5.18 2.71
C GLY A 71 4.22 -6.37 2.72
N ILE A 72 4.36 -6.99 1.52
CA ILE A 72 5.37 -8.02 1.27
C ILE A 72 6.30 -7.52 0.17
N VAL A 73 7.60 -7.57 0.45
CA VAL A 73 8.66 -7.17 -0.47
C VAL A 73 8.83 -8.25 -1.55
N LEU A 74 8.92 -7.82 -2.80
CA LEU A 74 9.15 -8.71 -3.92
C LEU A 74 10.63 -9.12 -3.98
N PRO A 75 10.93 -10.41 -4.22
CA PRO A 75 12.30 -10.88 -4.40
C PRO A 75 13.01 -10.12 -5.51
N LYS A 76 14.26 -9.74 -5.24
CA LYS A 76 15.09 -8.94 -6.15
C LYS A 76 15.20 -9.59 -7.54
N ASP A 77 15.49 -10.88 -7.58
CA ASP A 77 15.71 -11.61 -8.85
C ASP A 77 14.45 -11.65 -9.71
N ILE A 78 13.27 -11.77 -9.09
CA ILE A 78 11.97 -11.74 -9.81
C ILE A 78 11.72 -10.37 -10.44
N VAL A 79 12.04 -9.30 -9.72
CA VAL A 79 11.86 -7.93 -10.23
C VAL A 79 12.93 -7.60 -11.28
N ASP A 80 14.18 -7.97 -11.02
CA ASP A 80 15.29 -7.70 -11.93
C ASP A 80 15.21 -8.52 -13.22
N GLY A 81 14.56 -9.70 -13.18
CA GLY A 81 14.23 -10.49 -14.36
C GLY A 81 13.34 -9.73 -15.37
N LEU A 82 12.57 -8.74 -14.92
CA LEU A 82 11.78 -7.88 -15.81
C LEU A 82 12.64 -7.07 -16.80
N ARG A 83 13.95 -6.95 -16.59
CA ARG A 83 14.88 -6.36 -17.56
C ARG A 83 14.75 -7.03 -18.92
N ASP A 84 14.63 -8.34 -18.92
CA ASP A 84 14.34 -9.15 -20.12
C ASP A 84 12.93 -9.74 -20.05
N ARG A 85 11.94 -8.87 -20.11
CA ARG A 85 10.52 -9.26 -20.08
C ARG A 85 10.06 -10.01 -21.33
N ASN A 86 10.82 -9.97 -22.43
CA ASN A 86 10.55 -10.74 -23.63
C ASN A 86 10.82 -12.23 -23.41
N ASN A 87 11.63 -12.56 -22.40
CA ASN A 87 11.77 -13.94 -21.94
C ASN A 87 10.47 -14.35 -21.22
N PRO A 88 9.71 -15.33 -21.77
CA PRO A 88 8.42 -15.72 -21.19
C PRO A 88 8.55 -16.27 -19.76
N ASN A 89 9.69 -16.86 -19.41
CA ASN A 89 9.92 -17.35 -18.05
C ASN A 89 9.99 -16.23 -17.03
N ASN A 90 10.68 -15.13 -17.33
CA ASN A 90 10.80 -13.98 -16.42
C ASN A 90 9.43 -13.32 -16.19
N ALA A 91 8.69 -13.08 -17.26
CA ALA A 91 7.34 -12.53 -17.17
C ALA A 91 6.38 -13.46 -16.41
N SER A 92 6.49 -14.77 -16.62
CA SER A 92 5.69 -15.78 -15.94
C SER A 92 6.01 -15.85 -14.45
N LEU A 93 7.29 -15.90 -14.07
CA LEU A 93 7.73 -15.92 -12.67
C LEU A 93 7.23 -14.66 -11.93
N TYR A 94 7.39 -13.48 -12.52
CA TYR A 94 6.87 -12.26 -11.91
C TYR A 94 5.35 -12.29 -11.77
N HIS A 95 4.61 -12.73 -12.81
CA HIS A 95 3.16 -12.80 -12.77
C HIS A 95 2.71 -13.71 -11.62
N PHE A 96 3.12 -14.97 -11.64
CA PHE A 96 2.66 -15.93 -10.63
C PHE A 96 3.11 -15.54 -9.22
N HIS A 97 4.36 -15.16 -9.05
CA HIS A 97 4.83 -14.83 -7.71
C HIS A 97 4.19 -13.55 -7.16
N ALA A 98 4.22 -12.44 -7.93
CA ALA A 98 3.74 -11.16 -7.43
C ALA A 98 2.20 -11.05 -7.36
N TYR A 99 1.47 -11.68 -8.29
CA TYR A 99 0.00 -11.50 -8.35
C TYR A 99 -0.75 -12.69 -7.76
N GLU A 100 -0.25 -13.93 -7.90
CA GLU A 100 -0.95 -15.09 -7.35
C GLU A 100 -0.48 -15.36 -5.92
N VAL A 101 0.81 -15.61 -5.72
CA VAL A 101 1.34 -16.04 -4.41
C VAL A 101 1.30 -14.89 -3.40
N ILE A 102 1.87 -13.73 -3.73
CA ILE A 102 2.00 -12.64 -2.77
C ILE A 102 0.64 -12.02 -2.42
N ASN A 103 -0.26 -11.83 -3.40
CA ASN A 103 -1.60 -11.32 -3.11
C ASN A 103 -2.36 -12.29 -2.20
N SER A 104 -2.34 -13.60 -2.46
CA SER A 104 -3.00 -14.60 -1.61
C SER A 104 -2.48 -14.59 -0.18
N ARG A 105 -1.17 -14.40 0.02
CA ARG A 105 -0.57 -14.26 1.36
C ARG A 105 -1.03 -12.99 2.05
N LEU A 106 -1.11 -11.86 1.34
CA LEU A 106 -1.61 -10.59 1.86
C LEU A 106 -3.10 -10.71 2.26
N ASP A 107 -3.91 -11.35 1.41
CA ASP A 107 -5.34 -11.55 1.67
C ASP A 107 -5.58 -12.46 2.88
N LEU A 108 -4.77 -13.52 3.04
CA LEU A 108 -4.79 -14.34 4.25
C LEU A 108 -4.42 -13.54 5.50
N ALA A 109 -3.36 -12.75 5.45
CA ALA A 109 -2.91 -11.95 6.59
C ALA A 109 -3.95 -10.89 6.98
N THR A 110 -4.57 -10.18 6.03
CA THR A 110 -5.65 -9.21 6.30
C THR A 110 -6.88 -9.88 6.90
N SER A 111 -7.24 -11.08 6.44
CA SER A 111 -8.32 -11.88 7.01
C SER A 111 -8.05 -12.26 8.46
N LEU A 112 -6.86 -12.73 8.79
CA LEU A 112 -6.46 -13.10 10.16
C LEU A 112 -6.47 -11.89 11.10
N ILE A 113 -5.93 -10.75 10.67
CA ILE A 113 -5.94 -9.51 11.45
C ILE A 113 -7.39 -9.02 11.65
N SER A 114 -8.22 -9.04 10.62
CA SER A 114 -9.63 -8.66 10.73
C SER A 114 -10.40 -9.54 11.70
N SER A 115 -10.18 -10.86 11.65
CA SER A 115 -10.78 -11.82 12.59
C SER A 115 -10.32 -11.58 14.03
N PHE A 116 -9.06 -11.19 14.23
CA PHE A 116 -8.52 -10.80 15.53
C PHE A 116 -9.23 -9.57 16.10
N LEU A 117 -9.45 -8.54 15.26
CA LEU A 117 -10.15 -7.30 15.63
C LEU A 117 -11.63 -7.56 15.93
N HIS A 118 -12.32 -8.34 15.09
CA HIS A 118 -13.72 -8.73 15.30
C HIS A 118 -13.94 -9.47 16.64
N ARG A 119 -13.06 -10.41 17.00
CA ARG A 119 -13.15 -11.09 18.32
C ARG A 119 -12.99 -10.15 19.51
N ARG A 120 -12.52 -8.92 19.30
CA ARG A 120 -12.40 -7.84 20.31
C ARG A 120 -13.52 -6.81 20.23
N GLY A 121 -14.53 -7.06 19.40
CA GLY A 121 -15.69 -6.18 19.25
C GLY A 121 -15.46 -4.99 18.30
N TYR A 122 -14.34 -4.95 17.57
CA TYR A 122 -14.08 -3.89 16.59
C TYR A 122 -14.60 -4.25 15.20
N ARG A 123 -15.03 -3.24 14.46
CA ARG A 123 -15.27 -3.37 13.02
C ARG A 123 -13.94 -3.41 12.29
N ALA A 124 -13.82 -4.30 11.32
CA ALA A 124 -12.67 -4.39 10.43
C ALA A 124 -13.13 -4.77 9.02
N LEU A 125 -12.70 -4.01 8.04
CA LEU A 125 -12.98 -4.22 6.63
C LEU A 125 -11.67 -4.54 5.92
N PRO A 126 -11.36 -5.83 5.66
CA PRO A 126 -10.19 -6.21 4.87
C PRO A 126 -10.44 -5.86 3.39
N ILE A 127 -9.46 -5.23 2.77
CA ILE A 127 -9.48 -4.89 1.34
C ILE A 127 -8.50 -5.82 0.64
N PRO A 128 -8.96 -6.72 -0.23
CA PRO A 128 -8.09 -7.67 -0.94
C PRO A 128 -7.05 -6.97 -1.81
N ALA A 129 -5.84 -7.53 -1.90
CA ALA A 129 -4.68 -6.92 -2.56
C ALA A 129 -4.88 -6.62 -4.05
N ALA A 130 -5.80 -7.31 -4.71
CA ALA A 130 -6.09 -7.14 -6.14
C ALA A 130 -7.54 -6.74 -6.43
N GLU A 131 -8.31 -6.36 -5.40
CA GLU A 131 -9.71 -5.97 -5.56
C GLU A 131 -9.85 -4.74 -6.46
N ARG A 132 -10.91 -4.74 -7.29
CA ARG A 132 -11.30 -3.62 -8.15
C ARG A 132 -12.82 -3.58 -8.25
N THR A 133 -13.41 -2.48 -7.82
CA THR A 133 -14.85 -2.22 -7.94
C THR A 133 -15.23 -1.74 -9.34
N ASP A 134 -14.35 -0.98 -9.99
CA ASP A 134 -14.50 -0.56 -11.38
C ASP A 134 -13.37 -1.19 -12.21
N THR A 135 -13.72 -2.21 -12.99
CA THR A 135 -12.75 -2.94 -13.84
C THR A 135 -12.29 -2.14 -15.04
N GLU A 136 -13.12 -1.23 -15.57
CA GLU A 136 -12.76 -0.38 -16.71
C GLU A 136 -11.76 0.69 -16.33
N LYS A 137 -11.94 1.30 -15.16
CA LYS A 137 -11.03 2.32 -14.63
C LYS A 137 -9.95 1.74 -13.72
N ALA A 138 -10.03 0.44 -13.39
CA ALA A 138 -9.17 -0.22 -12.40
C ALA A 138 -9.11 0.55 -11.09
N ILE A 139 -10.28 0.90 -10.56
CA ILE A 139 -10.44 1.63 -9.30
C ILE A 139 -10.80 0.59 -8.21
N PRO A 140 -10.03 0.48 -7.12
CA PRO A 140 -10.37 -0.33 -5.97
C PRO A 140 -11.33 0.40 -5.03
N THR A 141 -11.95 -0.31 -4.09
CA THR A 141 -12.72 0.30 -2.98
C THR A 141 -11.85 1.25 -2.15
N VAL A 142 -10.61 0.87 -1.90
CA VAL A 142 -9.62 1.70 -1.19
C VAL A 142 -8.26 1.59 -1.86
N SER A 143 -7.60 2.72 -2.04
CA SER A 143 -6.22 2.74 -2.56
C SER A 143 -5.22 2.32 -1.48
N HIS A 144 -4.70 1.09 -1.55
CA HIS A 144 -3.65 0.62 -0.63
C HIS A 144 -2.44 1.57 -0.54
N LYS A 145 -2.07 2.18 -1.67
CA LYS A 145 -0.98 3.15 -1.74
C LYS A 145 -1.28 4.40 -0.92
N MET A 146 -2.55 4.82 -0.89
CA MET A 146 -2.96 6.00 -0.14
C MET A 146 -2.90 5.72 1.36
N VAL A 147 -3.45 4.58 1.82
CA VAL A 147 -3.36 4.17 3.23
C VAL A 147 -1.90 4.08 3.68
N ALA A 148 -1.04 3.43 2.88
CA ALA A 148 0.37 3.30 3.16
C ALA A 148 1.12 4.65 3.16
N HIS A 149 0.74 5.57 2.27
CA HIS A 149 1.31 6.93 2.20
C HIS A 149 0.93 7.76 3.43
N ILE A 150 -0.35 7.75 3.81
CA ILE A 150 -0.84 8.45 5.01
C ILE A 150 -0.14 7.90 6.27
N ALA A 151 0.04 6.59 6.35
CA ALA A 151 0.79 5.95 7.44
C ALA A 151 2.30 6.24 7.44
N GLY A 152 2.83 6.98 6.45
CA GLY A 152 4.24 7.36 6.38
C GLY A 152 5.18 6.28 5.85
N LEU A 153 4.67 5.22 5.23
CA LEU A 153 5.51 4.16 4.67
C LEU A 153 6.35 4.62 3.47
N GLY A 154 5.84 5.58 2.72
CA GLY A 154 6.50 6.06 1.51
C GLY A 154 5.74 7.20 0.85
N TRP A 155 6.20 7.61 -0.31
CA TRP A 155 5.53 8.63 -1.14
C TRP A 155 4.96 8.02 -2.43
N ILE A 156 3.99 8.69 -3.02
CA ILE A 156 3.45 8.29 -4.32
C ILE A 156 4.38 8.80 -5.43
N GLY A 157 5.00 7.87 -6.18
CA GLY A 157 5.94 8.21 -7.25
C GLY A 157 5.27 8.72 -8.54
N LYS A 158 6.08 9.27 -9.45
CA LYS A 158 5.65 9.66 -10.81
C LYS A 158 5.02 8.51 -11.58
N ASN A 159 5.43 7.28 -11.28
CA ASN A 159 4.89 6.03 -11.84
C ASN A 159 3.59 5.55 -11.18
N CYS A 160 2.97 6.37 -10.32
CA CYS A 160 1.78 6.03 -9.55
C CYS A 160 1.91 4.82 -8.61
N LEU A 161 3.13 4.39 -8.29
CA LEU A 161 3.39 3.37 -7.27
C LEU A 161 3.73 4.06 -5.94
N LEU A 162 3.51 3.35 -4.84
CA LEU A 162 4.13 3.72 -3.57
C LEU A 162 5.64 3.45 -3.69
N ILE A 163 6.45 4.42 -3.30
CA ILE A 163 7.90 4.31 -3.23
C ILE A 163 8.31 4.37 -1.77
N THR A 164 8.78 3.27 -1.22
CA THR A 164 9.34 3.26 0.13
C THR A 164 10.82 3.67 0.09
N PRO A 165 11.36 4.30 1.14
CA PRO A 165 12.78 4.62 1.21
C PRO A 165 13.67 3.39 1.09
N GLU A 166 13.19 2.27 1.63
CA GLU A 166 13.96 1.03 1.77
C GLU A 166 13.83 0.10 0.57
N TYR A 167 12.59 -0.20 0.15
CA TYR A 167 12.33 -1.20 -0.89
C TYR A 167 11.93 -0.58 -2.22
N GLY A 168 11.89 0.76 -2.30
CA GLY A 168 11.36 1.44 -3.47
C GLY A 168 9.93 0.99 -3.79
N PRO A 169 9.58 0.78 -5.07
CA PRO A 169 8.27 0.27 -5.46
C PRO A 169 8.17 -1.27 -5.45
N ARG A 170 9.20 -1.98 -4.97
CA ARG A 170 9.30 -3.44 -5.00
C ARG A 170 8.52 -4.10 -3.87
N ILE A 171 7.31 -3.63 -3.61
CA ILE A 171 6.43 -4.09 -2.54
C ILE A 171 5.00 -4.26 -3.06
N ARG A 172 4.33 -5.30 -2.58
CA ARG A 172 2.88 -5.48 -2.74
C ARG A 172 2.20 -5.12 -1.45
N LEU A 173 1.04 -4.49 -1.54
CA LEU A 173 0.32 -3.94 -0.39
C LEU A 173 -1.10 -4.51 -0.32
N SER A 174 -1.60 -4.61 0.90
CA SER A 174 -3.02 -4.76 1.21
C SER A 174 -3.37 -3.90 2.42
N SER A 175 -4.65 -3.69 2.68
CA SER A 175 -5.11 -2.78 3.73
C SER A 175 -6.31 -3.33 4.48
N ILE A 176 -6.47 -2.89 5.73
CA ILE A 176 -7.65 -3.12 6.54
C ILE A 176 -8.11 -1.77 7.05
N LEU A 177 -9.39 -1.44 6.90
CA LEU A 177 -9.99 -0.31 7.59
C LEU A 177 -10.61 -0.78 8.91
N THR A 178 -10.50 0.00 9.98
CA THR A 178 -11.01 -0.38 11.29
C THR A 178 -11.43 0.81 12.15
N ASN A 179 -12.34 0.58 13.08
CA ASN A 179 -12.64 1.52 14.15
C ASN A 179 -11.90 1.17 15.45
N ALA A 180 -11.03 0.15 15.43
CA ALA A 180 -10.16 -0.14 16.56
C ALA A 180 -9.21 1.03 16.81
N PRO A 181 -9.06 1.52 18.04
CA PRO A 181 -8.16 2.63 18.32
C PRO A 181 -6.71 2.17 18.16
N LEU A 182 -6.05 2.69 17.15
CA LEU A 182 -4.66 2.35 16.81
C LEU A 182 -3.74 3.55 17.07
N LEU A 183 -2.54 3.26 17.54
CA LEU A 183 -1.49 4.29 17.59
C LEU A 183 -0.96 4.51 16.17
N ALA A 184 -1.44 5.58 15.53
CA ALA A 184 -1.07 5.99 14.19
C ALA A 184 -0.16 7.22 14.23
N THR A 185 0.79 7.32 13.30
CA THR A 185 1.78 8.41 13.28
C THR A 185 1.55 9.46 12.21
N ASN A 186 0.85 9.13 11.12
CA ASN A 186 0.57 10.01 9.95
C ASN A 186 1.77 10.87 9.52
N ASN A 187 2.96 10.29 9.51
CA ASN A 187 4.18 10.99 9.14
C ASN A 187 4.39 10.95 7.62
N LEU A 188 3.66 11.79 6.90
CA LEU A 188 3.73 11.87 5.44
C LEU A 188 5.16 12.16 4.97
N LEU A 189 5.71 11.26 4.16
CA LEU A 189 7.03 11.45 3.57
C LEU A 189 6.97 12.38 2.36
N GLU A 190 7.93 13.29 2.30
CA GLU A 190 8.10 14.19 1.17
C GLU A 190 8.42 13.43 -0.12
N GLN A 191 8.01 14.03 -1.23
CA GLN A 191 8.28 13.55 -2.58
C GLN A 191 9.78 13.58 -2.90
N ARG A 192 10.38 12.43 -3.26
CA ARG A 192 11.80 12.30 -3.58
C ARG A 192 12.10 11.95 -5.03
N CYS A 193 11.09 11.96 -5.91
CA CYS A 193 11.31 11.75 -7.35
C CYS A 193 12.02 12.92 -8.03
N ASN A 194 11.87 14.14 -7.53
CA ASN A 194 12.54 15.36 -8.00
C ASN A 194 12.66 15.43 -9.52
N THR A 195 13.86 15.53 -10.06
CA THR A 195 14.17 15.58 -11.48
C THR A 195 14.24 14.21 -12.16
N CYS A 196 14.19 13.10 -11.42
CA CYS A 196 14.28 11.75 -11.96
C CYS A 196 13.18 11.49 -13.00
N ARG A 197 13.55 10.92 -14.14
CA ARG A 197 12.65 10.57 -15.26
C ARG A 197 12.74 9.10 -15.68
N ALA A 198 13.49 8.27 -14.97
CA ALA A 198 13.77 6.89 -15.36
C ALA A 198 12.50 6.07 -15.69
N CYS A 199 11.44 6.19 -14.88
CA CYS A 199 10.17 5.50 -15.13
C CYS A 199 9.39 6.07 -16.33
N VAL A 200 9.57 7.36 -16.65
CA VAL A 200 8.96 8.00 -17.81
C VAL A 200 9.59 7.47 -19.10
N GLU A 201 10.92 7.46 -19.14
CA GLU A 201 11.72 7.10 -20.32
C GLU A 201 11.60 5.61 -20.66
N ILE A 202 11.52 4.75 -19.66
CA ILE A 202 11.42 3.30 -19.89
C ILE A 202 10.00 2.84 -20.20
N CYS A 203 8.97 3.68 -20.01
CA CYS A 203 7.57 3.28 -20.16
C CYS A 203 7.23 2.95 -21.62
N PRO A 204 6.99 1.67 -21.98
CA PRO A 204 6.72 1.32 -23.38
C PRO A 204 5.37 1.86 -23.89
N ALA A 205 4.44 2.12 -22.97
CA ALA A 205 3.14 2.70 -23.28
C ALA A 205 3.16 4.25 -23.26
N THR A 206 4.28 4.89 -22.94
CA THR A 206 4.36 6.36 -22.73
C THR A 206 3.24 6.91 -21.81
N ALA A 207 2.85 6.11 -20.84
CA ALA A 207 1.71 6.39 -19.97
C ALA A 207 2.05 7.32 -18.78
N ILE A 208 3.34 7.47 -18.44
CA ILE A 208 3.80 8.24 -17.27
C ILE A 208 4.16 9.65 -17.71
N LYS A 209 3.43 10.65 -17.19
CA LYS A 209 3.55 12.06 -17.63
C LYS A 209 4.73 12.82 -16.99
N GLY A 210 5.37 12.24 -15.96
CA GLY A 210 6.55 12.81 -15.31
C GLY A 210 6.28 13.89 -14.26
N LYS A 211 5.02 14.14 -13.91
CA LYS A 211 4.64 15.07 -12.83
C LYS A 211 4.85 14.40 -11.45
N ASN A 212 5.25 15.18 -10.47
CA ASN A 212 5.26 14.76 -9.06
C ASN A 212 3.83 14.69 -8.53
N TYR A 213 3.61 13.82 -7.55
CA TYR A 213 2.31 13.69 -6.88
C TYR A 213 1.97 14.92 -6.07
N GLN A 214 0.72 15.33 -6.15
CA GLN A 214 0.09 16.29 -5.26
C GLN A 214 -1.13 15.65 -4.61
N PHE A 215 -1.30 15.84 -3.31
CA PHE A 215 -2.44 15.29 -2.59
C PHE A 215 -3.76 15.84 -3.16
N GLY A 216 -4.76 14.98 -3.33
CA GLY A 216 -6.06 15.34 -3.89
C GLY A 216 -6.12 15.39 -5.43
N GLU A 217 -4.99 15.27 -6.15
CA GLU A 217 -5.04 15.25 -7.62
C GLU A 217 -5.55 13.92 -8.17
N SER A 218 -6.18 13.96 -9.33
CA SER A 218 -6.59 12.74 -10.02
C SER A 218 -5.37 11.95 -10.51
N ARG A 219 -5.51 10.61 -10.64
CA ARG A 219 -4.48 9.74 -11.19
C ARG A 219 -4.08 10.19 -12.60
N GLU A 220 -5.04 10.63 -13.37
CA GLU A 220 -4.91 11.01 -14.78
C GLU A 220 -3.97 12.22 -14.96
N GLU A 221 -3.77 13.05 -13.93
CA GLU A 221 -2.78 14.15 -13.98
C GLU A 221 -1.35 13.66 -14.20
N ARG A 222 -0.99 12.49 -13.67
CA ARG A 222 0.36 11.92 -13.71
C ARG A 222 0.49 10.70 -14.60
N PHE A 223 -0.61 9.99 -14.82
CA PHE A 223 -0.58 8.66 -15.42
C PHE A 223 -1.79 8.46 -16.34
N ASP A 224 -1.53 8.15 -17.59
CA ASP A 224 -2.54 7.75 -18.56
C ASP A 224 -2.82 6.25 -18.43
N PHE A 225 -3.85 5.93 -17.64
CA PHE A 225 -4.23 4.56 -17.39
C PHE A 225 -4.65 3.83 -18.68
N LYS A 226 -5.35 4.51 -19.59
CA LYS A 226 -5.83 3.91 -20.85
C LYS A 226 -4.66 3.45 -21.71
N LYS A 227 -3.62 4.27 -21.87
CA LYS A 227 -2.40 3.88 -22.61
C LYS A 227 -1.72 2.66 -21.96
N CYS A 228 -1.58 2.64 -20.64
CA CYS A 228 -1.00 1.50 -19.94
C CYS A 228 -1.83 0.24 -20.15
N GLN A 229 -3.16 0.33 -20.03
CA GLN A 229 -4.07 -0.79 -20.23
C GLN A 229 -4.04 -1.31 -21.68
N SER A 230 -4.07 -0.43 -22.68
CA SER A 230 -3.96 -0.82 -24.09
C SER A 230 -2.68 -1.62 -24.35
N TYR A 231 -1.57 -1.22 -23.75
CA TYR A 231 -0.32 -1.97 -23.85
C TYR A 231 -0.43 -3.38 -23.23
N PHE A 232 -1.14 -3.52 -22.10
CA PHE A 232 -1.41 -4.85 -21.53
C PHE A 232 -2.30 -5.71 -22.43
N GLU A 233 -3.29 -5.12 -23.10
CA GLU A 233 -4.14 -5.83 -24.06
C GLU A 233 -3.35 -6.28 -25.30
N GLU A 234 -2.39 -5.49 -25.75
CA GLU A 234 -1.47 -5.91 -26.82
C GLU A 234 -0.60 -7.11 -26.39
N LEU A 235 -0.08 -7.08 -25.16
CA LEU A 235 0.68 -8.21 -24.61
C LEU A 235 -0.14 -9.49 -24.51
N LYS A 236 -1.44 -9.39 -24.24
CA LYS A 236 -2.36 -10.56 -24.18
C LYS A 236 -2.58 -11.21 -25.53
N LYS A 237 -2.47 -10.49 -26.63
CA LYS A 237 -2.64 -11.04 -27.99
C LYS A 237 -1.55 -12.04 -28.35
N ASP A 238 -0.38 -11.90 -27.76
CA ASP A 238 0.71 -12.85 -27.89
C ASP A 238 0.59 -13.92 -26.80
N THR A 239 -0.02 -15.06 -27.17
CA THR A 239 -0.29 -16.17 -26.24
C THR A 239 0.97 -16.79 -25.66
N SER A 240 2.16 -16.54 -26.27
CA SER A 240 3.45 -16.96 -25.76
C SER A 240 3.96 -16.07 -24.62
N LYS A 241 3.33 -14.90 -24.40
CA LYS A 241 3.75 -13.93 -23.38
C LYS A 241 2.71 -13.79 -22.27
N LYS A 242 3.17 -13.57 -21.05
CA LYS A 242 2.29 -13.18 -19.96
C LYS A 242 2.00 -11.68 -20.03
N SER A 243 0.75 -11.30 -19.75
CA SER A 243 0.32 -9.90 -19.68
C SER A 243 0.89 -9.20 -18.44
N VAL A 244 2.21 -8.96 -18.46
CA VAL A 244 2.97 -8.31 -17.39
C VAL A 244 3.92 -7.29 -18.00
N CYS A 245 3.98 -6.08 -17.44
CA CYS A 245 4.97 -5.08 -17.81
C CYS A 245 6.00 -4.84 -16.70
N GLY A 246 5.63 -4.16 -15.62
CA GLY A 246 6.48 -3.91 -14.46
C GLY A 246 7.72 -3.03 -14.71
N MET A 247 7.93 -2.46 -15.91
CA MET A 247 9.13 -1.71 -16.25
C MET A 247 9.36 -0.48 -15.37
N CYS A 248 8.28 0.24 -15.04
CA CYS A 248 8.36 1.41 -14.15
C CYS A 248 8.67 1.05 -12.68
N LEU A 249 8.39 -0.18 -12.29
CA LEU A 249 8.78 -0.74 -10.99
C LEU A 249 10.25 -1.16 -11.03
N TYR A 250 10.64 -1.91 -12.06
CA TYR A 250 12.01 -2.40 -12.24
C TYR A 250 13.05 -1.28 -12.27
N ILE A 251 12.80 -0.22 -13.06
CA ILE A 251 13.81 0.83 -13.31
C ILE A 251 14.02 1.77 -12.14
N CYS A 252 13.05 1.84 -11.20
CA CYS A 252 13.12 2.81 -10.11
C CYS A 252 14.44 2.66 -9.33
N PRO A 253 15.23 3.74 -9.14
CA PRO A 253 16.50 3.66 -8.44
C PRO A 253 16.33 3.28 -6.96
N TYR A 254 15.18 3.61 -6.36
CA TYR A 254 14.87 3.21 -5.00
C TYR A 254 14.65 1.70 -4.93
N GLY A 255 15.30 1.04 -3.98
CA GLY A 255 15.19 -0.41 -3.75
C GLY A 255 16.03 -1.29 -4.69
N LYS A 256 16.88 -0.71 -5.57
CA LYS A 256 17.78 -1.47 -6.46
C LYS A 256 19.01 -2.02 -5.75
N ASP A 257 19.65 -1.19 -4.92
CA ASP A 257 21.01 -1.43 -4.42
C ASP A 257 21.08 -2.03 -3.01
N ARG A 258 19.94 -2.49 -2.50
CA ARG A 258 19.95 -3.14 -1.18
C ARG A 258 20.04 -4.64 -1.32
N ASP A 259 21.24 -5.16 -1.12
CA ASP A 259 21.37 -6.47 -0.48
C ASP A 259 20.52 -6.42 0.79
N MET A 260 19.53 -7.31 0.90
CA MET A 260 18.72 -7.42 2.10
C MET A 260 19.67 -7.67 3.28
N LYS A 261 20.11 -6.61 3.93
CA LYS A 261 20.75 -6.72 5.22
C LYS A 261 19.66 -7.18 6.16
N HIS A 262 19.72 -8.43 6.52
CA HIS A 262 18.91 -8.96 7.60
C HIS A 262 19.15 -8.11 8.86
N PRO A 263 18.07 -7.73 9.60
CA PRO A 263 18.22 -7.15 10.92
C PRO A 263 18.93 -8.09 11.87
#